data_7d1c885dcd2b6988b4b88a089046a18f
#
_entry.id   7d1c885dcd2b6988b4b88a089046a18f
#
_cell.length_a   1.000
_cell.length_b   1.000
_cell.length_c   1.000
_cell.angle_alpha   90.00
_cell.angle_beta   90.00
_cell.angle_gamma   90.00
#
_symmetry.space_group_name_H-M   'P 1'
#
loop_
_entity.id
_entity.type
_entity.pdbx_description
1 polymer ?
#
loop_
_entity_poly.entity_id
_entity_poly.type
_entity_poly.pdbx_seq_one_letter_code
_entity_poly.pdbx_strand_id
1 'polypeptide(L)'
;MALYAKYEYKFDEETITKIAAAIGKSIKDTKEIIRSGIDSTHYTDFYRRYADEDGESTAEDVTVDDTSNPERLFFKRWQAEALFDSYENLDYRERTMVADHLGFCTECYGIYELGSDENGQTVKLLRKSKAYIDLAAEHTLSSPDTAFRIVNGAYEKLRKELTEKGIF
;
A
#
# COMPACT_ATOMS: atom_id res chain seq x y z
N MET A 1 5.74 -0.05 -33.66
CA MET A 1 6.58 1.03 -33.07
C MET A 1 7.23 1.91 -34.15
N ALA A 2 7.88 1.35 -35.20
CA ALA A 2 8.55 2.16 -36.24
C ALA A 2 7.63 3.22 -36.93
N LEU A 3 6.37 2.86 -37.25
CA LEU A 3 5.40 3.80 -37.79
C LEU A 3 4.99 4.89 -36.80
N TYR A 4 4.88 4.54 -35.51
CA TYR A 4 4.55 5.51 -34.47
C TYR A 4 5.68 6.50 -34.24
N ALA A 5 6.93 6.05 -34.28
CA ALA A 5 8.10 6.93 -34.23
C ALA A 5 8.13 7.94 -35.40
N LYS A 6 7.71 7.51 -36.63
CA LYS A 6 7.62 8.39 -37.77
C LYS A 6 6.65 9.57 -37.59
N TYR A 7 5.66 9.42 -36.72
CA TYR A 7 4.69 10.47 -36.36
C TYR A 7 5.03 11.16 -35.03
N GLU A 8 6.31 11.21 -34.67
CA GLU A 8 6.83 11.91 -33.49
C GLU A 8 6.16 11.49 -32.17
N TYR A 9 5.70 10.23 -32.07
CA TYR A 9 5.02 9.68 -30.89
C TYR A 9 3.73 10.43 -30.48
N LYS A 10 3.06 11.12 -31.40
CA LYS A 10 1.80 11.80 -31.12
C LYS A 10 0.65 10.78 -31.00
N PHE A 11 -0.07 10.82 -29.87
CA PHE A 11 -1.21 9.94 -29.60
C PHE A 11 -2.53 10.68 -29.82
N ASP A 12 -2.70 11.25 -31.01
CA ASP A 12 -3.93 11.89 -31.47
C ASP A 12 -4.74 10.99 -32.44
N GLU A 13 -6.03 11.29 -32.58
CA GLU A 13 -6.91 10.44 -33.40
C GLU A 13 -6.52 10.43 -34.88
N GLU A 14 -5.99 11.54 -35.40
CA GLU A 14 -5.57 11.63 -36.78
C GLU A 14 -4.35 10.74 -37.07
N THR A 15 -3.36 10.79 -36.19
CA THR A 15 -2.16 9.94 -36.28
C THR A 15 -2.53 8.47 -36.13
N ILE A 16 -3.38 8.11 -35.17
CA ILE A 16 -3.83 6.73 -34.98
C ILE A 16 -4.58 6.22 -36.20
N THR A 17 -5.42 7.05 -36.82
CA THR A 17 -6.16 6.67 -38.05
C THR A 17 -5.20 6.41 -39.21
N LYS A 18 -4.17 7.25 -39.39
CA LYS A 18 -3.13 7.06 -40.43
C LYS A 18 -2.33 5.76 -40.19
N ILE A 19 -1.97 5.48 -38.96
CA ILE A 19 -1.27 4.25 -38.59
C ILE A 19 -2.17 3.03 -38.82
N ALA A 20 -3.43 3.08 -38.39
CA ALA A 20 -4.41 2.01 -38.58
C ALA A 20 -4.60 1.65 -40.05
N ALA A 21 -4.73 2.67 -40.91
CA ALA A 21 -4.80 2.47 -42.36
C ALA A 21 -3.54 1.83 -42.95
N ALA A 22 -2.35 2.24 -42.47
CA ALA A 22 -1.07 1.72 -42.95
C ALA A 22 -0.84 0.26 -42.56
N ILE A 23 -1.35 -0.20 -41.40
CA ILE A 23 -1.20 -1.59 -40.91
C ILE A 23 -2.41 -2.47 -41.18
N GLY A 24 -3.49 -1.92 -41.77
CA GLY A 24 -4.72 -2.66 -42.08
C GLY A 24 -5.47 -3.17 -40.82
N LYS A 25 -5.41 -2.45 -39.72
CA LYS A 25 -6.05 -2.81 -38.45
C LYS A 25 -7.14 -1.82 -38.07
N SER A 26 -8.02 -2.22 -37.12
CA SER A 26 -9.00 -1.31 -36.57
C SER A 26 -8.32 -0.21 -35.71
N ILE A 27 -8.97 0.94 -35.57
CA ILE A 27 -8.47 2.02 -34.70
C ILE A 27 -8.30 1.53 -33.25
N LYS A 28 -9.21 0.68 -32.78
CA LYS A 28 -9.16 0.10 -31.43
C LYS A 28 -7.93 -0.79 -31.26
N ASP A 29 -7.70 -1.72 -32.16
CA ASP A 29 -6.53 -2.63 -32.12
C ASP A 29 -5.22 -1.85 -32.26
N THR A 30 -5.22 -0.80 -33.08
CA THR A 30 -4.05 0.08 -33.24
C THR A 30 -3.72 0.81 -31.96
N LYS A 31 -4.73 1.34 -31.24
CA LYS A 31 -4.54 1.96 -29.92
C LYS A 31 -3.95 0.97 -28.92
N GLU A 32 -4.43 -0.27 -28.90
CA GLU A 32 -3.92 -1.32 -28.02
C GLU A 32 -2.45 -1.71 -28.36
N ILE A 33 -2.14 -1.86 -29.63
CA ILE A 33 -0.77 -2.17 -30.08
C ILE A 33 0.21 -1.05 -29.72
N ILE A 34 -0.19 0.21 -29.89
CA ILE A 34 0.65 1.35 -29.52
C ILE A 34 0.86 1.38 -27.99
N ARG A 35 -0.19 1.21 -27.20
CA ARG A 35 -0.09 1.17 -25.73
C ARG A 35 0.83 0.06 -25.25
N SER A 36 0.63 -1.17 -25.72
CA SER A 36 1.48 -2.30 -25.36
C SER A 36 2.95 -2.09 -25.78
N GLY A 37 3.18 -1.43 -26.93
CA GLY A 37 4.51 -1.05 -27.34
C GLY A 37 5.14 0.05 -26.49
N ILE A 38 4.37 1.03 -26.04
CA ILE A 38 4.84 2.06 -25.09
C ILE A 38 5.16 1.40 -23.76
N ASP A 39 4.26 0.58 -23.22
CA ASP A 39 4.48 -0.14 -21.97
C ASP A 39 5.75 -1.00 -22.04
N SER A 40 5.98 -1.71 -23.14
CA SER A 40 7.20 -2.53 -23.32
C SER A 40 8.49 -1.71 -23.37
N THR A 41 8.43 -0.45 -23.81
CA THR A 41 9.63 0.43 -23.84
C THR A 41 9.96 1.03 -22.47
N HIS A 42 9.04 0.95 -21.50
CA HIS A 42 9.26 1.37 -20.12
C HIS A 42 9.84 0.27 -19.24
N TYR A 43 9.90 -0.98 -19.73
CA TYR A 43 10.61 -2.05 -19.03
C TYR A 43 12.11 -1.79 -19.06
N THR A 44 12.70 -1.69 -17.90
CA THR A 44 14.14 -1.60 -17.74
C THR A 44 14.75 -2.95 -18.10
N ASP A 45 15.64 -3.00 -19.08
CA ASP A 45 16.42 -4.19 -19.37
C ASP A 45 17.48 -4.34 -18.28
N PHE A 46 17.31 -5.33 -17.40
CA PHE A 46 18.22 -5.59 -16.29
C PHE A 46 19.67 -5.85 -16.75
N TYR A 47 19.84 -6.35 -17.96
CA TYR A 47 21.16 -6.68 -18.51
C TYR A 47 21.74 -5.54 -19.38
N ARG A 48 21.00 -4.45 -19.54
CA ARG A 48 21.51 -3.28 -20.28
C ARG A 48 22.58 -2.61 -19.46
N ARG A 49 23.79 -2.55 -20.01
CA ARG A 49 24.90 -1.82 -19.40
C ARG A 49 24.59 -0.32 -19.43
N TYR A 50 24.69 0.31 -18.29
CA TYR A 50 24.63 1.77 -18.17
C TYR A 50 26.04 2.29 -18.46
N ALA A 51 26.09 3.43 -19.12
CA ALA A 51 27.35 4.14 -19.37
C ALA A 51 27.73 4.90 -18.08
N ASP A 52 28.30 4.20 -17.11
CA ASP A 52 29.05 4.82 -16.04
C ASP A 52 30.44 5.20 -16.55
N GLU A 53 31.18 6.01 -15.80
CA GLU A 53 32.55 6.41 -16.16
C GLU A 53 33.45 5.18 -16.41
N ASP A 54 33.14 4.05 -15.78
CA ASP A 54 33.86 2.77 -15.95
C ASP A 54 33.15 1.77 -16.90
N GLY A 55 31.90 2.04 -17.34
CA GLY A 55 31.19 1.29 -18.41
C GLY A 55 30.80 -0.14 -18.08
N GLU A 56 30.84 -0.57 -16.83
CA GLU A 56 30.64 -1.97 -16.44
C GLU A 56 29.39 -2.27 -15.61
N SER A 57 28.66 -1.25 -15.10
CA SER A 57 27.47 -1.50 -14.28
C SER A 57 26.22 -1.84 -15.11
N THR A 58 25.45 -2.81 -14.63
CA THR A 58 24.15 -3.20 -15.20
C THR A 58 22.99 -2.61 -14.37
N ALA A 59 21.76 -2.65 -14.90
CA ALA A 59 20.58 -2.25 -14.12
C ALA A 59 20.39 -3.13 -12.87
N GLU A 60 20.86 -4.39 -12.93
CA GLU A 60 20.84 -5.31 -11.81
C GLU A 60 21.73 -4.82 -10.67
N ASP A 61 22.89 -4.24 -10.97
CA ASP A 61 23.83 -3.71 -9.99
C ASP A 61 23.33 -2.42 -9.33
N VAL A 62 22.52 -1.63 -10.05
CA VAL A 62 21.99 -0.34 -9.59
C VAL A 62 20.60 -0.45 -8.96
N THR A 63 19.84 -1.49 -9.34
CA THR A 63 18.49 -1.68 -8.81
C THR A 63 18.53 -2.39 -7.46
N VAL A 64 18.42 -1.60 -6.40
CA VAL A 64 18.32 -2.15 -5.04
C VAL A 64 16.91 -2.68 -4.82
N ASP A 65 16.77 -3.99 -4.62
CA ASP A 65 15.52 -4.57 -4.12
C ASP A 65 15.39 -4.27 -2.62
N ASP A 66 14.77 -3.13 -2.33
CA ASP A 66 14.50 -2.66 -0.98
C ASP A 66 13.56 -3.60 -0.20
N THR A 67 12.85 -4.51 -0.89
CA THR A 67 11.86 -5.41 -0.26
C THR A 67 12.52 -6.63 0.36
N SER A 68 13.66 -7.07 -0.17
CA SER A 68 14.42 -8.24 0.32
C SER A 68 15.66 -7.89 1.13
N ASN A 69 15.89 -6.61 1.43
CA ASN A 69 16.99 -6.20 2.30
C ASN A 69 16.79 -6.75 3.73
N PRO A 70 17.65 -7.68 4.20
CA PRO A 70 17.46 -8.37 5.48
C PRO A 70 17.54 -7.41 6.68
N GLU A 71 18.34 -6.36 6.61
CA GLU A 71 18.43 -5.35 7.68
C GLU A 71 17.12 -4.58 7.80
N ARG A 72 16.56 -4.15 6.68
CA ARG A 72 15.27 -3.44 6.64
C ARG A 72 14.12 -4.32 7.13
N LEU A 73 14.12 -5.60 6.73
CA LEU A 73 13.14 -6.57 7.23
C LEU A 73 13.29 -6.80 8.74
N PHE A 74 14.51 -6.90 9.24
CA PHE A 74 14.78 -7.01 10.65
C PHE A 74 14.30 -5.79 11.43
N PHE A 75 14.62 -4.57 10.99
CA PHE A 75 14.15 -3.35 11.62
C PHE A 75 12.63 -3.24 11.63
N LYS A 76 11.96 -3.54 10.51
CA LYS A 76 10.49 -3.54 10.45
C LYS A 76 9.87 -4.54 11.42
N ARG A 77 10.45 -5.74 11.53
CA ARG A 77 10.00 -6.76 12.47
C ARG A 77 10.18 -6.30 13.90
N TRP A 78 11.37 -5.81 14.24
CA TRP A 78 11.67 -5.28 15.56
C TRP A 78 10.75 -4.11 15.95
N GLN A 79 10.50 -3.17 15.03
CA GLN A 79 9.53 -2.07 15.24
C GLN A 79 8.12 -2.59 15.48
N ALA A 80 7.68 -3.59 14.71
CA ALA A 80 6.36 -4.20 14.88
C ALA A 80 6.25 -4.92 16.24
N GLU A 81 7.23 -5.72 16.63
CA GLU A 81 7.27 -6.41 17.92
C GLU A 81 7.20 -5.40 19.07
N ALA A 82 8.03 -4.36 19.03
CA ALA A 82 8.01 -3.31 20.05
C ALA A 82 6.69 -2.53 20.13
N LEU A 83 6.03 -2.32 18.97
CA LEU A 83 4.70 -1.69 18.93
C LEU A 83 3.66 -2.58 19.59
N PHE A 84 3.64 -3.88 19.29
CA PHE A 84 2.70 -4.83 19.89
C PHE A 84 2.94 -4.98 21.40
N ASP A 85 4.18 -5.09 21.85
CA ASP A 85 4.51 -5.12 23.27
C ASP A 85 4.00 -3.87 24.00
N SER A 86 4.22 -2.68 23.41
CA SER A 86 3.74 -1.43 23.99
C SER A 86 2.21 -1.32 23.98
N TYR A 87 1.56 -1.87 22.95
CA TYR A 87 0.11 -1.94 22.88
C TYR A 87 -0.48 -2.86 23.96
N GLU A 88 0.17 -3.98 24.26
CA GLU A 88 -0.26 -4.90 25.33
C GLU A 88 -0.13 -4.29 26.73
N ASN A 89 0.76 -3.30 26.92
CA ASN A 89 0.89 -2.56 28.16
C ASN A 89 -0.22 -1.53 28.42
N LEU A 90 -1.04 -1.22 27.42
CA LEU A 90 -2.21 -0.37 27.58
C LEU A 90 -3.29 -1.03 28.43
N ASP A 91 -4.09 -0.23 29.12
CA ASP A 91 -5.28 -0.72 29.81
C ASP A 91 -6.25 -1.41 28.84
N TYR A 92 -6.97 -2.41 29.32
CA TYR A 92 -7.94 -3.17 28.49
C TYR A 92 -8.88 -2.26 27.71
N ARG A 93 -9.39 -1.20 28.35
CA ARG A 93 -10.29 -0.23 27.72
C ARG A 93 -9.59 0.55 26.61
N GLU A 94 -8.38 1.02 26.86
CA GLU A 94 -7.58 1.73 25.88
C GLU A 94 -7.25 0.83 24.68
N ARG A 95 -6.83 -0.42 24.92
CA ARG A 95 -6.56 -1.40 23.86
C ARG A 95 -7.78 -1.64 22.97
N THR A 96 -8.94 -1.91 23.59
CA THR A 96 -10.17 -2.18 22.84
C THR A 96 -10.59 -0.98 22.01
N MET A 97 -10.53 0.22 22.56
CA MET A 97 -10.91 1.44 21.86
C MET A 97 -9.94 1.79 20.72
N VAL A 98 -8.65 1.58 20.91
CA VAL A 98 -7.65 1.77 19.84
C VAL A 98 -7.86 0.73 18.72
N ALA A 99 -8.09 -0.53 19.09
CA ALA A 99 -8.36 -1.58 18.11
C ALA A 99 -9.62 -1.33 17.28
N ASP A 100 -10.71 -0.93 17.92
CA ASP A 100 -11.96 -0.58 17.27
C ASP A 100 -11.81 0.67 16.39
N HIS A 101 -11.06 1.68 16.87
CA HIS A 101 -10.80 2.88 16.08
C HIS A 101 -9.98 2.59 14.83
N LEU A 102 -9.01 1.70 14.90
CA LEU A 102 -8.15 1.32 13.77
C LEU A 102 -8.70 0.17 12.93
N GLY A 103 -9.70 -0.56 13.43
CA GLY A 103 -10.34 -1.65 12.72
C GLY A 103 -9.51 -2.94 12.73
N PHE A 104 -8.88 -3.30 13.85
CA PHE A 104 -8.22 -4.59 14.02
C PHE A 104 -8.75 -5.38 15.23
N CYS A 105 -8.42 -6.66 15.31
CA CYS A 105 -8.80 -7.52 16.43
C CYS A 105 -7.81 -7.40 17.58
N THR A 106 -8.30 -7.24 18.80
CA THR A 106 -7.46 -7.16 20.02
C THR A 106 -6.72 -8.45 20.35
N GLU A 107 -7.22 -9.61 19.89
CA GLU A 107 -6.66 -10.93 20.22
C GLU A 107 -5.70 -11.46 19.16
N CYS A 108 -6.06 -11.32 17.87
CA CYS A 108 -5.26 -11.87 16.78
C CYS A 108 -4.57 -10.78 15.94
N TYR A 109 -4.78 -9.50 16.26
CA TYR A 109 -4.30 -8.33 15.51
C TYR A 109 -4.69 -8.30 14.03
N GLY A 110 -5.61 -9.19 13.63
CA GLY A 110 -6.10 -9.30 12.27
C GLY A 110 -7.04 -8.16 11.89
N ILE A 111 -6.90 -7.68 10.67
CA ILE A 111 -7.77 -6.66 10.08
C ILE A 111 -9.00 -7.25 9.39
N TYR A 112 -9.16 -8.57 9.40
CA TYR A 112 -10.29 -9.28 8.81
C TYR A 112 -11.12 -9.97 9.89
N GLU A 113 -12.42 -10.04 9.65
CA GLU A 113 -13.37 -10.85 10.42
C GLU A 113 -14.10 -11.83 9.51
N LEU A 114 -14.60 -12.90 10.08
CA LEU A 114 -15.43 -13.84 9.35
C LEU A 114 -16.88 -13.35 9.36
N GLY A 115 -17.42 -13.12 8.19
CA GLY A 115 -18.82 -12.78 7.99
C GLY A 115 -19.50 -13.75 7.02
N SER A 116 -20.76 -13.51 6.71
CA SER A 116 -21.49 -14.24 5.69
C SER A 116 -21.86 -13.34 4.54
N ASP A 117 -21.74 -13.84 3.32
CA ASP A 117 -22.23 -13.16 2.12
C ASP A 117 -23.76 -13.31 1.98
N GLU A 118 -24.31 -12.73 0.92
CA GLU A 118 -25.75 -12.80 0.60
C GLU A 118 -26.25 -14.25 0.37
N ASN A 119 -25.33 -15.18 0.08
CA ASN A 119 -25.61 -16.60 -0.15
C ASN A 119 -25.37 -17.45 1.10
N GLY A 120 -25.03 -16.85 2.24
CA GLY A 120 -24.75 -17.55 3.49
C GLY A 120 -23.37 -18.23 3.54
N GLN A 121 -22.48 -17.95 2.59
CA GLN A 121 -21.12 -18.49 2.60
C GLN A 121 -20.21 -17.64 3.51
N THR A 122 -19.32 -18.32 4.25
CA THR A 122 -18.34 -17.65 5.10
C THR A 122 -17.30 -16.92 4.25
N VAL A 123 -17.23 -15.62 4.41
CA VAL A 123 -16.26 -14.75 3.71
C VAL A 123 -15.44 -13.95 4.70
N LYS A 124 -14.22 -13.57 4.29
CA LYS A 124 -13.38 -12.66 5.06
C LYS A 124 -13.79 -11.22 4.74
N LEU A 125 -14.31 -10.53 5.72
CA LEU A 125 -14.66 -9.13 5.63
C LEU A 125 -13.56 -8.27 6.28
N LEU A 126 -13.24 -7.15 5.67
CA LEU A 126 -12.33 -6.16 6.26
C LEU A 126 -13.03 -5.48 7.45
N ARG A 127 -12.41 -5.49 8.62
CA ARG A 127 -12.90 -4.74 9.78
C ARG A 127 -12.87 -3.25 9.45
N LYS A 128 -13.96 -2.57 9.77
CA LYS A 128 -14.06 -1.11 9.54
C LYS A 128 -13.53 -0.37 10.76
N SER A 129 -12.76 0.67 10.51
CA SER A 129 -12.42 1.65 11.54
C SER A 129 -13.69 2.36 12.02
N LYS A 130 -13.79 2.59 13.34
CA LYS A 130 -14.96 3.24 13.96
C LYS A 130 -14.67 4.71 14.24
N ALA A 131 -15.63 5.57 13.97
CA ALA A 131 -15.56 6.97 14.37
C ALA A 131 -15.75 7.12 15.88
N TYR A 132 -15.30 8.24 16.46
CA TYR A 132 -15.41 8.48 17.91
C TYR A 132 -16.86 8.49 18.41
N ILE A 133 -17.82 8.81 17.56
CA ILE A 133 -19.24 8.77 17.91
C ILE A 133 -19.72 7.34 18.10
N ASP A 134 -19.29 6.42 17.23
CA ASP A 134 -19.62 5.01 17.30
C ASP A 134 -18.94 4.34 18.50
N LEU A 135 -17.66 4.68 18.73
CA LEU A 135 -16.92 4.24 19.91
C LEU A 135 -17.58 4.69 21.21
N ALA A 136 -18.06 5.94 21.27
CA ALA A 136 -18.76 6.43 22.45
C ALA A 136 -20.05 5.67 22.72
N ALA A 137 -20.81 5.36 21.68
CA ALA A 137 -22.04 4.58 21.80
C ALA A 137 -21.77 3.14 22.26
N GLU A 138 -20.80 2.45 21.65
CA GLU A 138 -20.47 1.06 21.91
C GLU A 138 -19.85 0.85 23.31
N HIS A 139 -18.96 1.75 23.71
CA HIS A 139 -18.30 1.71 25.02
C HIS A 139 -19.06 2.47 26.12
N THR A 140 -20.33 2.81 25.88
CA THR A 140 -21.21 3.51 26.84
C THR A 140 -20.57 4.76 27.46
N LEU A 141 -19.92 5.57 26.62
CA LEU A 141 -19.30 6.81 27.04
C LEU A 141 -20.29 7.98 26.99
N SER A 142 -20.05 8.98 27.84
CA SER A 142 -20.90 10.17 27.91
C SER A 142 -20.85 11.04 26.65
N SER A 143 -19.77 11.00 25.90
CA SER A 143 -19.61 11.82 24.68
C SER A 143 -18.51 11.29 23.76
N PRO A 144 -18.55 11.62 22.46
CA PRO A 144 -17.47 11.35 21.50
C PRO A 144 -16.12 11.99 21.92
N ASP A 145 -16.16 13.13 22.59
CA ASP A 145 -14.96 13.80 23.11
C ASP A 145 -14.24 12.96 24.19
N THR A 146 -15.01 12.21 24.99
CA THR A 146 -14.43 11.27 25.94
C THR A 146 -13.73 10.12 25.22
N ALA A 147 -14.32 9.58 24.15
CA ALA A 147 -13.69 8.55 23.31
C ALA A 147 -12.38 9.06 22.67
N PHE A 148 -12.42 10.27 22.11
CA PHE A 148 -11.24 10.93 21.54
C PHE A 148 -10.12 11.08 22.59
N ARG A 149 -10.42 11.53 23.81
CA ARG A 149 -9.42 11.70 24.88
C ARG A 149 -8.77 10.37 25.28
N ILE A 150 -9.56 9.29 25.36
CA ILE A 150 -9.04 7.97 25.73
C ILE A 150 -8.12 7.44 24.64
N VAL A 151 -8.54 7.50 23.37
CA VAL A 151 -7.72 7.03 22.24
C VAL A 151 -6.44 7.85 22.10
N ASN A 152 -6.53 9.18 22.19
CA ASN A 152 -5.34 10.03 22.15
C ASN A 152 -4.41 9.80 23.35
N GLY A 153 -4.97 9.61 24.55
CA GLY A 153 -4.17 9.27 25.73
C GLY A 153 -3.41 7.95 25.53
N ALA A 154 -4.05 6.96 24.91
CA ALA A 154 -3.40 5.70 24.54
C ALA A 154 -2.27 5.93 23.52
N TYR A 155 -2.49 6.75 22.49
CA TYR A 155 -1.44 7.06 21.51
C TYR A 155 -0.24 7.79 22.15
N GLU A 156 -0.47 8.70 23.08
CA GLU A 156 0.63 9.37 23.81
C GLU A 156 1.43 8.39 24.67
N LYS A 157 0.76 7.42 25.33
CA LYS A 157 1.44 6.35 26.07
C LYS A 157 2.30 5.49 25.14
N LEU A 158 1.73 5.04 24.00
CA LEU A 158 2.46 4.26 22.99
C LEU A 158 3.67 5.04 22.47
N ARG A 159 3.49 6.31 22.12
CA ARG A 159 4.57 7.16 21.63
C ARG A 159 5.70 7.28 22.64
N LYS A 160 5.36 7.48 23.91
CA LYS A 160 6.34 7.58 24.99
C LYS A 160 7.14 6.30 25.12
N GLU A 161 6.48 5.15 25.21
CA GLU A 161 7.17 3.85 25.32
C GLU A 161 8.05 3.54 24.10
N LEU A 162 7.57 3.81 22.89
CA LEU A 162 8.34 3.59 21.67
C LEU A 162 9.56 4.52 21.59
N THR A 163 9.44 5.75 22.09
CA THR A 163 10.59 6.66 22.22
C THR A 163 11.61 6.16 23.23
N GLU A 164 11.16 5.64 24.37
CA GLU A 164 12.03 5.03 25.38
C GLU A 164 12.75 3.78 24.85
N LYS A 165 12.10 3.02 23.96
CA LYS A 165 12.69 1.87 23.25
C LYS A 165 13.60 2.29 22.06
N GLY A 166 13.73 3.58 21.77
CA GLY A 166 14.60 4.10 20.69
C GLY A 166 14.05 3.87 19.26
N ILE A 167 12.72 3.77 19.10
CA ILE A 167 12.09 3.53 17.81
C ILE A 167 11.70 4.84 17.11
N PHE A 168 11.52 5.92 17.86
CA PHE A 168 11.27 7.28 17.41
C PHE A 168 12.26 8.27 18.00
#